data_0a483ae9dc6803a71c0c8905b6a1e56a
#
_entry.id   0a483ae9dc6803a71c0c8905b6a1e56a
#
_cell.length_a   1.000
_cell.length_b   1.000
_cell.length_c   1.000
_cell.angle_alpha   90.00
_cell.angle_beta   90.00
_cell.angle_gamma   90.00
#
_symmetry.space_group_name_H-M   'P 1'
#
loop_
_entity.id
_entity.type
_entity.pdbx_description
1 polymer ?
#
loop_
_entity_poly.entity_id
_entity_poly.type
_entity_poly.pdbx_seq_one_letter_code
_entity_poly.pdbx_strand_id
1 'polypeptide(L)'
;YTYDAEGNLLKTVDTDPFQLYNKTPKVKYEYTYDAEGNVLTEFQRDSDATENLKSRTAFTYDALNRLTGSTRKLEVYPYDTLAYTYTYDTLGNLLKQSGPTKGEEDTYQYNDLNQMVSKHVCGYEQKLTRIYDYGYTYDKRGNLVKEEEICSPTTTGPKNITIATYLYDETNRMVQGTNKAGEVSAYTFNGLGVRVGTELILEDNSHGYTDFHCQTPSVETGIEKPEVVKTDYVIDYTRLNIDQRVLMKSEQDGYDFFYTYGLDKLQVMTIGEGSNWWGQSIKKCVNMAYVHTDRLGSVVNLSDQYGRVTARADYTDWGEVRRYTDITVDGGFRRLLPEITYATHEYDDVLNQFYAKARMYDAENKRFDAVDLIAGTVADGKW
;
A
#
# COMPACT_ATOMS: atom_id res chain seq x y z
N TYR A 1 -6.56 1.06 -23.31
CA TYR A 1 -5.63 2.16 -23.06
C TYR A 1 -5.58 3.07 -24.29
N THR A 2 -5.65 4.38 -24.06
CA THR A 2 -5.49 5.41 -25.10
C THR A 2 -4.39 6.37 -24.63
N TYR A 3 -3.47 6.73 -25.52
CA TYR A 3 -2.32 7.59 -25.22
C TYR A 3 -2.31 8.83 -26.13
N ASP A 4 -1.70 9.92 -25.67
CA ASP A 4 -1.38 11.08 -26.51
C ASP A 4 -0.13 10.84 -27.37
N ALA A 5 0.30 11.85 -28.12
CA ALA A 5 1.48 11.78 -29.00
C ALA A 5 2.80 11.73 -28.20
N GLU A 6 2.81 12.23 -27.00
CA GLU A 6 3.94 12.24 -26.06
C GLU A 6 4.04 10.93 -25.27
N GLY A 7 3.03 10.03 -25.38
CA GLY A 7 2.99 8.74 -24.70
C GLY A 7 2.31 8.77 -23.32
N ASN A 8 1.66 9.88 -22.95
CA ASN A 8 0.91 9.94 -21.70
C ASN A 8 -0.41 9.20 -21.82
N LEU A 9 -0.80 8.47 -20.79
CA LEU A 9 -2.03 7.70 -20.76
C LEU A 9 -3.25 8.62 -20.60
N LEU A 10 -4.03 8.80 -21.65
CA LEU A 10 -5.24 9.63 -21.61
C LEU A 10 -6.44 8.91 -20.99
N LYS A 11 -6.53 7.59 -21.19
CA LYS A 11 -7.72 6.84 -20.81
C LYS A 11 -7.45 5.36 -20.62
N THR A 12 -8.04 4.80 -19.58
CA THR A 12 -8.21 3.36 -19.41
C THR A 12 -9.69 2.99 -19.39
N VAL A 13 -10.04 1.88 -19.99
CA VAL A 13 -11.40 1.32 -19.93
C VAL A 13 -11.29 -0.18 -19.75
N ASP A 14 -11.80 -0.68 -18.64
CA ASP A 14 -11.98 -2.11 -18.45
C ASP A 14 -13.32 -2.52 -19.07
N THR A 15 -13.26 -3.40 -20.05
CA THR A 15 -14.45 -3.94 -20.71
C THR A 15 -14.61 -5.41 -20.40
N ASP A 16 -15.84 -5.83 -20.10
CA ASP A 16 -16.17 -7.24 -20.01
C ASP A 16 -16.19 -7.84 -21.42
N PRO A 17 -15.27 -8.76 -21.77
CA PRO A 17 -15.20 -9.34 -23.12
C PRO A 17 -16.44 -10.19 -23.47
N PHE A 18 -17.21 -10.63 -22.49
CA PHE A 18 -18.30 -11.56 -22.71
C PHE A 18 -19.70 -10.93 -22.67
N GLN A 19 -19.83 -9.69 -22.18
CA GLN A 19 -21.11 -8.94 -22.05
C GLN A 19 -22.30 -9.77 -21.47
N LEU A 20 -21.98 -10.88 -20.80
CA LEU A 20 -22.99 -11.85 -20.37
C LEU A 20 -23.89 -11.33 -19.24
N TYR A 21 -23.43 -10.29 -18.54
CA TYR A 21 -24.18 -9.67 -17.45
C TYR A 21 -24.03 -8.14 -17.49
N ASN A 22 -25.03 -7.47 -17.99
CA ASN A 22 -25.12 -6.01 -18.20
C ASN A 22 -25.03 -5.14 -16.93
N LYS A 23 -24.43 -5.59 -15.83
CA LYS A 23 -24.49 -4.88 -14.55
C LYS A 23 -23.17 -4.80 -13.79
N THR A 24 -22.04 -5.13 -14.40
CA THR A 24 -20.76 -5.04 -13.65
C THR A 24 -20.19 -3.63 -13.76
N PRO A 25 -19.94 -2.95 -12.62
CA PRO A 25 -19.30 -1.66 -12.63
C PRO A 25 -17.85 -1.85 -13.10
N LYS A 26 -17.58 -1.46 -14.31
CA LYS A 26 -16.25 -1.35 -14.88
C LYS A 26 -15.71 0.01 -14.51
N VAL A 27 -14.42 0.11 -14.24
CA VAL A 27 -13.78 1.38 -13.94
C VAL A 27 -13.24 1.97 -15.24
N LYS A 28 -13.52 3.23 -15.46
CA LYS A 28 -12.95 4.03 -16.53
C LYS A 28 -12.24 5.21 -15.92
N TYR A 29 -10.95 5.38 -16.25
CA TYR A 29 -10.19 6.56 -15.88
C TYR A 29 -9.91 7.42 -17.10
N GLU A 30 -9.95 8.75 -16.91
CA GLU A 30 -9.58 9.75 -17.90
C GLU A 30 -8.62 10.75 -17.23
N TYR A 31 -7.56 11.12 -17.92
CA TYR A 31 -6.50 11.97 -17.39
C TYR A 31 -6.25 13.17 -18.30
N THR A 32 -5.84 14.29 -17.71
CA THR A 32 -5.26 15.43 -18.41
C THR A 32 -3.90 15.77 -17.81
N TYR A 33 -3.01 16.33 -18.63
CA TYR A 33 -1.64 16.62 -18.26
C TYR A 33 -1.28 18.07 -18.53
N ASP A 34 -0.26 18.59 -17.82
CA ASP A 34 0.43 19.80 -18.19
C ASP A 34 1.48 19.53 -19.29
N ALA A 35 2.23 20.57 -19.70
CA ALA A 35 3.27 20.44 -20.72
C ALA A 35 4.49 19.63 -20.24
N GLU A 36 4.69 19.53 -18.95
CA GLU A 36 5.76 18.78 -18.30
C GLU A 36 5.42 17.31 -18.10
N GLY A 37 4.16 16.89 -18.40
CA GLY A 37 3.67 15.52 -18.26
C GLY A 37 3.11 15.21 -16.86
N ASN A 38 2.91 16.21 -16.00
CA ASN A 38 2.26 16.00 -14.71
C ASN A 38 0.74 15.87 -14.89
N VAL A 39 0.09 14.97 -14.13
CA VAL A 39 -1.37 14.81 -14.18
C VAL A 39 -2.07 16.02 -13.56
N LEU A 40 -2.82 16.77 -14.34
CA LEU A 40 -3.63 17.87 -13.85
C LEU A 40 -4.98 17.42 -13.31
N THR A 41 -5.62 16.45 -13.99
CA THR A 41 -6.92 15.94 -13.55
C THR A 41 -7.02 14.45 -13.78
N GLU A 42 -7.73 13.80 -12.88
CA GLU A 42 -8.16 12.41 -13.00
C GLU A 42 -9.68 12.34 -12.82
N PHE A 43 -10.35 11.66 -13.73
CA PHE A 43 -11.79 11.37 -13.63
C PHE A 43 -11.97 9.85 -13.53
N GLN A 44 -12.66 9.43 -12.50
CA GLN A 44 -13.11 8.05 -12.36
C GLN A 44 -14.59 7.95 -12.68
N ARG A 45 -14.95 7.06 -13.61
CA ARG A 45 -16.33 6.84 -14.06
C ARG A 45 -16.70 5.37 -13.99
N ASP A 46 -17.99 5.08 -13.92
CA ASP A 46 -18.49 3.76 -14.30
C ASP A 46 -18.25 3.58 -15.80
N SER A 47 -17.84 2.39 -16.22
CA SER A 47 -17.66 2.07 -17.63
C SER A 47 -18.91 1.45 -18.27
N ASP A 48 -20.04 1.44 -17.56
CA ASP A 48 -21.33 1.08 -18.14
C ASP A 48 -21.84 2.16 -19.12
N ALA A 49 -22.96 1.89 -19.76
CA ALA A 49 -23.57 2.81 -20.73
C ALA A 49 -23.94 4.19 -20.15
N THR A 50 -23.98 4.32 -18.82
CA THR A 50 -24.34 5.58 -18.15
C THR A 50 -23.13 6.49 -17.93
N GLU A 51 -21.92 5.93 -17.94
CA GLU A 51 -20.63 6.63 -17.70
C GLU A 51 -20.67 7.60 -16.51
N ASN A 52 -21.37 7.25 -15.43
CA ASN A 52 -21.55 8.12 -14.27
C ASN A 52 -20.21 8.48 -13.64
N LEU A 53 -19.99 9.76 -13.44
CA LEU A 53 -18.80 10.26 -12.73
C LEU A 53 -18.85 9.82 -11.26
N LYS A 54 -17.79 9.13 -10.80
CA LYS A 54 -17.64 8.69 -9.41
C LYS A 54 -16.80 9.65 -8.59
N SER A 55 -15.68 10.07 -9.15
CA SER A 55 -14.83 11.08 -8.53
C SER A 55 -14.08 11.89 -9.58
N ARG A 56 -13.69 13.07 -9.17
CA ARG A 56 -12.80 13.95 -9.90
C ARG A 56 -11.70 14.43 -8.97
N THR A 57 -10.44 14.22 -9.36
CA THR A 57 -9.28 14.73 -8.64
C THR A 57 -8.58 15.79 -9.50
N ALA A 58 -8.22 16.90 -8.90
CA ALA A 58 -7.37 17.93 -9.50
C ALA A 58 -6.07 18.03 -8.71
N PHE A 59 -4.95 18.18 -9.41
CA PHE A 59 -3.61 18.23 -8.83
C PHE A 59 -2.94 19.56 -9.17
N THR A 60 -2.05 20.02 -8.29
CA THR A 60 -1.21 21.21 -8.49
C THR A 60 0.24 20.87 -8.17
N TYR A 61 1.17 21.49 -8.91
CA TYR A 61 2.60 21.24 -8.79
C TYR A 61 3.38 22.54 -8.65
N ASP A 62 4.58 22.47 -8.11
CA ASP A 62 5.54 23.56 -8.12
C ASP A 62 6.44 23.52 -9.38
N ALA A 63 7.35 24.49 -9.49
CA ALA A 63 8.27 24.59 -10.63
C ALA A 63 9.31 23.44 -10.71
N LEU A 64 9.40 22.60 -9.70
CA LEU A 64 10.23 21.41 -9.67
C LEU A 64 9.40 20.11 -9.91
N ASN A 65 8.15 20.27 -10.37
CA ASN A 65 7.20 19.16 -10.61
C ASN A 65 6.85 18.35 -9.35
N ARG A 66 6.95 18.97 -8.14
CA ARG A 66 6.53 18.33 -6.90
C ARG A 66 5.06 18.64 -6.65
N LEU A 67 4.30 17.64 -6.21
CA LEU A 67 2.88 17.78 -5.88
C LEU A 67 2.70 18.77 -4.72
N THR A 68 2.01 19.88 -4.95
CA THR A 68 1.71 20.91 -3.94
C THR A 68 0.29 20.84 -3.43
N GLY A 69 -0.59 20.14 -4.13
CA GLY A 69 -1.95 19.93 -3.66
C GLY A 69 -2.74 18.98 -4.50
N SER A 70 -3.75 18.40 -3.88
CA SER A 70 -4.79 17.60 -4.55
C SER A 70 -6.16 17.97 -4.00
N THR A 71 -7.16 17.94 -4.87
CA THR A 71 -8.56 18.11 -4.47
C THR A 71 -9.39 17.03 -5.15
N ARG A 72 -9.85 16.06 -4.37
CA ARG A 72 -10.72 14.97 -4.82
C ARG A 72 -12.16 15.26 -4.40
N LYS A 73 -13.04 15.35 -5.37
CA LYS A 73 -14.48 15.49 -5.16
C LYS A 73 -15.16 14.16 -5.48
N LEU A 74 -15.89 13.63 -4.52
CA LEU A 74 -16.74 12.46 -4.71
C LEU A 74 -18.09 12.89 -5.28
N GLU A 75 -18.48 12.34 -6.41
CA GLU A 75 -19.78 12.62 -7.07
C GLU A 75 -20.85 11.58 -6.72
N VAL A 76 -20.51 10.67 -5.79
CA VAL A 76 -21.41 9.68 -5.20
C VAL A 76 -21.41 9.83 -3.68
N TYR A 77 -22.51 9.43 -3.03
CA TYR A 77 -22.58 9.47 -1.57
C TYR A 77 -21.31 8.85 -0.95
N PRO A 78 -20.64 9.52 0.00
CA PRO A 78 -21.09 10.67 0.80
C PRO A 78 -20.92 12.08 0.20
N TYR A 79 -20.65 12.27 -1.08
CA TYR A 79 -20.50 13.58 -1.77
C TYR A 79 -19.43 14.49 -1.13
N ASP A 80 -18.32 13.89 -0.73
CA ASP A 80 -17.29 14.55 0.05
C ASP A 80 -16.24 15.22 -0.85
N THR A 81 -15.56 16.22 -0.30
CA THR A 81 -14.42 16.87 -0.94
C THR A 81 -13.21 16.72 -0.04
N LEU A 82 -12.20 16.00 -0.52
CA LEU A 82 -10.95 15.79 0.17
C LEU A 82 -9.88 16.65 -0.49
N ALA A 83 -9.37 17.64 0.25
CA ALA A 83 -8.34 18.55 -0.24
C ALA A 83 -7.10 18.46 0.63
N TYR A 84 -5.95 18.27 0.00
CA TYR A 84 -4.65 18.21 0.65
C TYR A 84 -3.72 19.27 0.08
N THR A 85 -2.83 19.78 0.91
CA THR A 85 -1.73 20.66 0.47
C THR A 85 -0.41 20.19 1.03
N TYR A 86 0.67 20.38 0.28
CA TYR A 86 2.01 19.89 0.58
C TYR A 86 3.02 21.02 0.44
N THR A 87 3.95 21.12 1.39
CA THR A 87 5.07 22.08 1.32
C THR A 87 6.39 21.36 1.53
N TYR A 88 7.42 21.83 0.85
CA TYR A 88 8.73 21.19 0.82
C TYR A 88 9.85 22.16 1.17
N ASP A 89 10.96 21.63 1.65
CA ASP A 89 12.21 22.39 1.71
C ASP A 89 12.91 22.47 0.34
N THR A 90 14.05 23.13 0.32
CA THR A 90 14.87 23.29 -0.89
C THR A 90 15.52 21.99 -1.37
N LEU A 91 15.64 20.97 -0.49
CA LEU A 91 16.19 19.67 -0.79
C LEU A 91 15.12 18.66 -1.26
N GLY A 92 13.83 19.07 -1.20
CA GLY A 92 12.71 18.22 -1.61
C GLY A 92 12.08 17.42 -0.45
N ASN A 93 12.50 17.61 0.78
CA ASN A 93 11.84 16.99 1.92
C ASN A 93 10.47 17.60 2.15
N LEU A 94 9.47 16.77 2.41
CA LEU A 94 8.11 17.21 2.77
C LEU A 94 8.13 17.81 4.18
N LEU A 95 7.89 19.11 4.28
CA LEU A 95 7.86 19.81 5.58
C LEU A 95 6.50 19.76 6.24
N LYS A 96 5.43 19.78 5.42
CA LYS A 96 4.08 19.87 5.93
C LYS A 96 3.07 19.29 4.94
N GLN A 97 2.08 18.60 5.49
CA GLN A 97 0.84 18.23 4.83
C GLN A 97 -0.33 18.83 5.61
N SER A 98 -1.30 19.45 4.94
CA SER A 98 -2.59 19.79 5.55
C SER A 98 -3.66 18.88 4.96
N GLY A 99 -4.52 18.35 5.80
CA GLY A 99 -5.58 17.40 5.43
C GLY A 99 -6.90 18.10 5.05
N PRO A 100 -7.93 17.32 4.69
CA PRO A 100 -9.24 17.84 4.27
C PRO A 100 -10.03 18.48 5.41
N THR A 101 -9.74 18.13 6.65
CA THR A 101 -10.42 18.66 7.82
C THR A 101 -9.66 19.89 8.32
N LYS A 102 -10.39 20.97 8.65
CA LYS A 102 -9.76 22.19 9.17
C LYS A 102 -8.96 21.89 10.45
N GLY A 103 -7.67 22.21 10.43
CA GLY A 103 -6.73 21.98 11.53
C GLY A 103 -6.07 20.60 11.51
N GLU A 104 -6.35 19.79 10.51
CA GLU A 104 -5.63 18.54 10.25
C GLU A 104 -4.32 18.87 9.55
N GLU A 105 -3.22 18.58 10.21
CA GLU A 105 -1.89 18.98 9.76
C GLU A 105 -0.82 18.03 10.29
N ASP A 106 0.04 17.55 9.38
CA ASP A 106 1.26 16.84 9.72
C ASP A 106 2.46 17.73 9.41
N THR A 107 3.43 17.79 10.33
CA THR A 107 4.71 18.47 10.10
C THR A 107 5.87 17.53 10.34
N TYR A 108 6.92 17.70 9.56
CA TYR A 108 8.06 16.78 9.52
C TYR A 108 9.36 17.54 9.73
N GLN A 109 10.29 16.96 10.49
CA GLN A 109 11.64 17.51 10.71
C GLN A 109 12.70 16.54 10.24
N TYR A 110 13.80 17.08 9.72
CA TYR A 110 14.89 16.32 9.13
C TYR A 110 16.22 16.75 9.73
N ASN A 111 17.17 15.82 9.79
CA ASN A 111 18.55 16.11 10.13
C ASN A 111 19.37 16.52 8.89
N ASP A 112 20.65 16.84 9.08
CA ASP A 112 21.57 17.25 8.02
C ASP A 112 21.84 16.14 6.98
N LEU A 113 21.43 14.90 7.24
CA LEU A 113 21.50 13.76 6.31
C LEU A 113 20.18 13.52 5.55
N ASN A 114 19.23 14.46 5.62
CA ASN A 114 17.88 14.33 5.05
C ASN A 114 17.06 13.15 5.60
N GLN A 115 17.39 12.68 6.80
CA GLN A 115 16.63 11.67 7.50
C GLN A 115 15.53 12.34 8.32
N MET A 116 14.30 11.88 8.22
CA MET A 116 13.19 12.37 9.03
C MET A 116 13.40 11.93 10.48
N VAL A 117 13.56 12.89 11.39
CA VAL A 117 13.82 12.60 12.81
C VAL A 117 12.59 12.75 13.68
N SER A 118 11.59 13.52 13.24
CA SER A 118 10.31 13.62 13.92
C SER A 118 9.17 13.93 12.98
N LYS A 119 7.97 13.51 13.39
CA LYS A 119 6.68 13.82 12.76
C LYS A 119 5.74 14.28 13.87
N HIS A 120 5.08 15.40 13.65
CA HIS A 120 4.02 15.90 14.50
C HIS A 120 2.71 15.83 13.73
N VAL A 121 1.72 15.12 14.25
CA VAL A 121 0.41 14.91 13.67
C VAL A 121 -0.62 15.66 14.50
N CYS A 122 -1.35 16.56 13.86
CA CYS A 122 -2.52 17.21 14.44
C CYS A 122 -3.76 16.73 13.66
N GLY A 123 -4.52 15.83 14.26
CA GLY A 123 -5.75 15.28 13.69
C GLY A 123 -7.00 15.82 14.39
N TYR A 124 -8.14 15.69 13.71
CA TYR A 124 -9.44 16.04 14.25
C TYR A 124 -10.35 14.82 14.22
N GLU A 125 -10.45 14.14 15.36
CA GLU A 125 -11.22 12.91 15.48
C GLU A 125 -12.37 13.09 16.47
N GLN A 126 -13.59 12.70 16.08
CA GLN A 126 -14.80 12.75 16.92
C GLN A 126 -15.04 14.14 17.59
N LYS A 127 -14.70 15.24 16.88
CA LYS A 127 -14.76 16.63 17.37
C LYS A 127 -13.71 16.99 18.43
N LEU A 128 -12.68 16.21 18.59
CA LEU A 128 -11.54 16.49 19.47
C LEU A 128 -10.27 16.63 18.64
N THR A 129 -9.46 17.63 18.93
CA THR A 129 -8.11 17.75 18.38
C THR A 129 -7.23 16.71 19.09
N ARG A 130 -6.59 15.87 18.31
CA ARG A 130 -5.60 14.91 18.79
C ARG A 130 -4.24 15.29 18.27
N ILE A 131 -3.23 15.19 19.11
CA ILE A 131 -1.86 15.53 18.81
C ILE A 131 -1.00 14.31 19.12
N TYR A 132 -0.20 13.90 18.13
CA TYR A 132 0.74 12.80 18.25
C TYR A 132 2.10 13.24 17.77
N ASP A 133 3.14 12.88 18.52
CA ASP A 133 4.52 13.10 18.19
C ASP A 133 5.22 11.76 17.97
N TYR A 134 5.96 11.64 16.87
CA TYR A 134 6.72 10.44 16.53
C TYR A 134 8.19 10.78 16.39
N GLY A 135 9.04 9.84 16.77
CA GLY A 135 10.49 9.89 16.64
C GLY A 135 11.04 8.73 15.85
N TYR A 136 12.06 8.99 15.04
CA TYR A 136 12.65 8.02 14.11
C TYR A 136 14.14 7.87 14.39
N THR A 137 14.63 6.63 14.44
CA THR A 137 16.02 6.29 14.71
C THR A 137 16.61 5.52 13.55
N TYR A 138 17.84 5.87 13.17
CA TYR A 138 18.52 5.29 12.02
C TYR A 138 19.82 4.60 12.43
N ASP A 139 20.21 3.55 11.70
CA ASP A 139 21.54 2.96 11.83
C ASP A 139 22.61 3.86 11.17
N LYS A 140 23.90 3.46 11.30
CA LYS A 140 25.03 4.20 10.73
C LYS A 140 25.05 4.20 9.20
N ARG A 141 24.27 3.33 8.55
CA ARG A 141 24.14 3.23 7.10
C ARG A 141 22.96 4.04 6.57
N GLY A 142 22.16 4.62 7.48
CA GLY A 142 21.02 5.45 7.15
C GLY A 142 19.69 4.70 7.01
N ASN A 143 19.63 3.43 7.41
CA ASN A 143 18.38 2.67 7.42
C ASN A 143 17.57 3.02 8.67
N LEU A 144 16.27 3.17 8.54
CA LEU A 144 15.34 3.35 9.64
C LEU A 144 15.27 2.06 10.46
N VAL A 145 15.64 2.11 11.74
CA VAL A 145 15.66 0.91 12.61
C VAL A 145 14.57 0.93 13.66
N LYS A 146 14.00 2.11 13.96
CA LYS A 146 12.96 2.23 14.98
C LYS A 146 12.07 3.44 14.77
N GLU A 147 10.78 3.23 15.02
CA GLU A 147 9.77 4.26 15.16
C GLU A 147 9.17 4.24 16.55
N GLU A 148 8.99 5.41 17.15
CA GLU A 148 8.42 5.56 18.48
C GLU A 148 7.38 6.67 18.51
N GLU A 149 6.26 6.42 19.20
CA GLU A 149 5.37 7.48 19.64
C GLU A 149 5.93 8.13 20.90
N ILE A 150 6.08 9.45 20.87
CA ILE A 150 6.61 10.24 21.98
C ILE A 150 5.46 10.67 22.87
N CYS A 151 5.34 10.08 24.02
CA CYS A 151 4.25 10.35 24.95
C CYS A 151 4.55 11.51 25.88
N SER A 152 3.53 12.34 26.16
CA SER A 152 3.65 13.45 27.10
C SER A 152 4.07 12.95 28.49
N PRO A 153 5.01 13.63 29.20
CA PRO A 153 5.47 13.24 30.52
C PRO A 153 4.38 13.33 31.63
N THR A 154 3.21 13.87 31.31
CA THR A 154 2.07 13.95 32.25
C THR A 154 1.26 12.65 32.33
N THR A 155 1.49 11.71 31.44
CA THR A 155 0.87 10.38 31.49
C THR A 155 1.65 9.50 32.46
N THR A 156 0.95 8.69 33.26
CA THR A 156 1.55 7.72 34.20
C THR A 156 2.18 6.51 33.49
N GLY A 157 2.17 6.52 32.14
CA GLY A 157 2.70 5.47 31.29
C GLY A 157 4.17 5.66 30.88
N PRO A 158 4.73 4.77 30.05
CA PRO A 158 6.06 4.90 29.49
C PRO A 158 6.18 6.20 28.69
N LYS A 159 7.38 6.81 28.70
CA LYS A 159 7.61 8.08 27.99
C LYS A 159 7.48 7.93 26.46
N ASN A 160 7.86 6.79 25.93
CA ASN A 160 7.80 6.48 24.49
C ASN A 160 7.28 5.07 24.31
N ILE A 161 6.52 4.86 23.24
CA ILE A 161 6.01 3.54 22.84
C ILE A 161 6.63 3.20 21.50
N THR A 162 7.29 2.05 21.42
CA THR A 162 7.79 1.55 20.13
C THR A 162 6.62 1.19 19.24
N ILE A 163 6.56 1.82 18.06
CA ILE A 163 5.55 1.55 17.01
C ILE A 163 6.04 0.44 16.09
N ALA A 164 7.32 0.52 15.67
CA ALA A 164 7.92 -0.50 14.84
C ALA A 164 9.43 -0.58 15.03
N THR A 165 10.00 -1.74 14.73
CA THR A 165 11.46 -1.95 14.65
C THR A 165 11.80 -2.72 13.40
N TYR A 166 12.98 -2.42 12.81
CA TYR A 166 13.40 -2.97 11.54
C TYR A 166 14.84 -3.49 11.60
N LEU A 167 15.09 -4.61 10.94
CA LEU A 167 16.41 -5.22 10.80
C LEU A 167 16.80 -5.28 9.33
N TYR A 168 18.07 -5.00 9.04
CA TYR A 168 18.62 -4.96 7.69
C TYR A 168 19.82 -5.87 7.54
N ASP A 169 19.96 -6.48 6.37
CA ASP A 169 21.17 -7.21 6.00
C ASP A 169 22.35 -6.26 5.67
N GLU A 170 23.49 -6.83 5.33
CA GLU A 170 24.69 -6.07 4.97
C GLU A 170 24.52 -5.27 3.66
N THR A 171 23.52 -5.55 2.88
CA THR A 171 23.20 -4.89 1.60
C THR A 171 22.05 -3.89 1.74
N ASN A 172 21.69 -3.48 2.96
CA ASN A 172 20.61 -2.53 3.30
C ASN A 172 19.20 -2.98 2.87
N ARG A 173 18.98 -4.29 2.73
CA ARG A 173 17.62 -4.82 2.52
C ARG A 173 17.00 -5.13 3.87
N MET A 174 15.77 -4.73 4.07
CA MET A 174 15.01 -5.11 5.26
C MET A 174 14.82 -6.63 5.27
N VAL A 175 15.28 -7.29 6.31
CA VAL A 175 15.10 -8.74 6.50
C VAL A 175 14.03 -9.06 7.53
N GLN A 176 13.66 -8.11 8.37
CA GLN A 176 12.59 -8.25 9.35
C GLN A 176 12.04 -6.89 9.77
N GLY A 177 10.73 -6.83 9.96
CA GLY A 177 10.05 -5.75 10.66
C GLY A 177 9.13 -6.31 11.74
N THR A 178 8.97 -5.56 12.83
CA THR A 178 8.07 -5.92 13.94
C THR A 178 7.22 -4.71 14.26
N ASN A 179 5.90 -4.87 14.30
CA ASN A 179 4.96 -3.79 14.61
C ASN A 179 4.72 -3.63 16.12
N LYS A 180 3.89 -2.66 16.51
CA LYS A 180 3.51 -2.35 17.91
C LYS A 180 2.82 -3.53 18.62
N ALA A 181 2.14 -4.39 17.89
CA ALA A 181 1.46 -5.56 18.44
C ALA A 181 2.43 -6.73 18.73
N GLY A 182 3.67 -6.66 18.26
CA GLY A 182 4.64 -7.76 18.32
C GLY A 182 4.60 -8.67 17.12
N GLU A 183 3.73 -8.40 16.14
CA GLU A 183 3.66 -9.16 14.91
C GLU A 183 4.89 -8.90 14.04
N VAL A 184 5.33 -9.92 13.31
CA VAL A 184 6.60 -9.90 12.58
C VAL A 184 6.38 -10.24 11.12
N SER A 185 6.97 -9.43 10.24
CA SER A 185 7.23 -9.80 8.84
C SER A 185 8.71 -10.05 8.66
N ALA A 186 9.08 -11.25 8.21
CA ALA A 186 10.45 -11.61 7.87
C ALA A 186 10.57 -11.98 6.39
N TYR A 187 11.69 -11.61 5.76
CA TYR A 187 11.88 -11.74 4.31
C TYR A 187 13.10 -12.57 3.98
N THR A 188 12.95 -13.49 3.03
CA THR A 188 14.05 -14.30 2.50
C THR A 188 14.43 -13.82 1.12
N PHE A 189 15.73 -13.56 0.91
CA PHE A 189 16.30 -13.16 -0.36
C PHE A 189 17.25 -14.23 -0.89
N ASN A 190 17.28 -14.38 -2.22
CA ASN A 190 18.28 -15.24 -2.86
C ASN A 190 19.60 -14.50 -3.09
N GLY A 191 20.60 -15.21 -3.64
CA GLY A 191 21.92 -14.62 -3.93
C GLY A 191 21.94 -13.49 -4.96
N LEU A 192 20.83 -13.29 -5.71
CA LEU A 192 20.66 -12.15 -6.64
C LEU A 192 19.96 -10.95 -5.95
N GLY A 193 19.62 -11.07 -4.69
CA GLY A 193 18.91 -10.02 -3.95
C GLY A 193 17.42 -9.93 -4.23
N VAL A 194 16.83 -10.95 -4.82
CA VAL A 194 15.39 -11.03 -5.09
C VAL A 194 14.70 -11.67 -3.91
N ARG A 195 13.60 -11.08 -3.43
CA ARG A 195 12.76 -11.68 -2.39
C ARG A 195 12.11 -12.96 -2.90
N VAL A 196 12.37 -14.07 -2.24
CA VAL A 196 11.87 -15.41 -2.62
C VAL A 196 10.95 -16.01 -1.57
N GLY A 197 10.71 -15.33 -0.47
CA GLY A 197 9.77 -15.77 0.55
C GLY A 197 9.51 -14.73 1.62
N THR A 198 8.40 -14.94 2.34
CA THR A 198 8.03 -14.20 3.55
C THR A 198 7.61 -15.17 4.65
N GLU A 199 7.84 -14.76 5.89
CA GLU A 199 7.31 -15.44 7.07
C GLU A 199 6.61 -14.38 7.92
N LEU A 200 5.29 -14.53 8.13
CA LEU A 200 4.51 -13.69 9.00
C LEU A 200 4.30 -14.43 10.32
N ILE A 201 4.53 -13.74 11.44
CA ILE A 201 4.20 -14.21 12.77
C ILE A 201 3.14 -13.27 13.30
N LEU A 202 1.89 -13.74 13.39
CA LEU A 202 0.74 -12.96 13.77
C LEU A 202 0.35 -13.34 15.19
N GLU A 203 0.16 -12.34 16.05
CA GLU A 203 -0.42 -12.55 17.38
C GLU A 203 -1.92 -12.83 17.24
N ASP A 204 -2.46 -13.75 18.04
CA ASP A 204 -3.90 -14.01 18.03
C ASP A 204 -4.64 -12.84 18.69
N ASN A 205 -4.97 -11.84 17.92
CA ASN A 205 -5.80 -10.72 18.32
C ASN A 205 -7.29 -10.99 18.05
N SER A 206 -7.84 -12.08 18.58
CA SER A 206 -9.29 -12.34 18.56
C SER A 206 -10.09 -11.24 19.31
N HIS A 207 -9.40 -10.36 20.01
CA HIS A 207 -9.93 -9.17 20.67
C HIS A 207 -9.39 -7.93 19.96
N GLY A 208 -10.27 -7.26 19.22
CA GLY A 208 -9.98 -6.13 18.37
C GLY A 208 -8.91 -5.17 18.91
N TYR A 209 -7.89 -4.95 18.10
CA TYR A 209 -6.85 -3.97 18.33
C TYR A 209 -7.50 -2.61 18.54
N THR A 210 -7.52 -2.15 19.78
CA THR A 210 -7.89 -0.78 20.09
C THR A 210 -6.64 0.06 19.98
N ASP A 211 -6.63 0.97 19.04
CA ASP A 211 -5.56 1.91 18.81
C ASP A 211 -5.44 2.88 20.00
N PHE A 212 -4.76 2.44 21.05
CA PHE A 212 -4.50 3.24 22.24
C PHE A 212 -3.16 3.95 22.07
N HIS A 213 -3.21 5.18 21.61
CA HIS A 213 -2.06 6.07 21.63
C HIS A 213 -1.54 6.24 23.05
N CYS A 214 -0.22 6.23 23.23
CA CYS A 214 0.47 6.36 24.52
C CYS A 214 0.01 5.34 25.59
N GLN A 215 -0.50 4.18 25.19
CA GLN A 215 -0.82 3.07 26.09
C GLN A 215 -0.09 1.81 25.62
N THR A 216 0.50 1.08 26.55
CA THR A 216 1.01 -0.25 26.24
C THR A 216 -0.18 -1.18 25.95
N PRO A 217 -0.12 -2.00 24.89
CA PRO A 217 -1.12 -3.03 24.69
C PRO A 217 -1.28 -3.86 25.96
N SER A 218 -2.50 -4.05 26.43
CA SER A 218 -2.77 -5.00 27.51
C SER A 218 -2.64 -6.40 26.92
N VAL A 219 -1.56 -7.08 27.21
CA VAL A 219 -1.41 -8.51 26.89
C VAL A 219 -2.37 -9.27 27.80
N GLU A 220 -3.54 -9.63 27.32
CA GLU A 220 -4.34 -10.66 27.96
C GLU A 220 -3.64 -11.99 27.77
N THR A 221 -3.32 -12.65 28.87
CA THR A 221 -2.60 -13.93 28.92
C THR A 221 -3.52 -15.11 28.56
N GLY A 222 -4.01 -15.14 27.35
CA GLY A 222 -4.48 -16.35 26.69
C GLY A 222 -3.33 -16.89 25.86
N ILE A 223 -2.70 -18.00 26.29
CA ILE A 223 -1.59 -18.61 25.57
C ILE A 223 -2.18 -19.39 24.37
N GLU A 224 -2.59 -18.68 23.33
CA GLU A 224 -2.70 -19.28 22.00
C GLU A 224 -1.37 -19.05 21.29
N LYS A 225 -0.94 -20.05 20.52
CA LYS A 225 0.33 -19.95 19.79
C LYS A 225 0.15 -18.92 18.67
N PRO A 226 1.15 -18.04 18.43
CA PRO A 226 1.09 -17.14 17.29
C PRO A 226 0.91 -17.94 16.00
N GLU A 227 0.08 -17.44 15.10
CA GLU A 227 -0.07 -17.99 13.76
C GLU A 227 1.19 -17.67 12.95
N VAL A 228 1.81 -18.67 12.36
CA VAL A 228 2.98 -18.51 11.50
C VAL A 228 2.59 -18.86 10.07
N VAL A 229 2.61 -17.87 9.19
CA VAL A 229 2.33 -18.04 7.75
C VAL A 229 3.63 -17.91 6.97
N LYS A 230 4.08 -19.00 6.34
CA LYS A 230 5.25 -18.99 5.45
C LYS A 230 4.79 -19.06 4.01
N THR A 231 5.35 -18.17 3.20
CA THR A 231 5.06 -18.07 1.77
C THR A 231 6.34 -18.14 0.97
N ASP A 232 6.45 -19.10 0.07
CA ASP A 232 7.55 -19.21 -0.90
C ASP A 232 7.13 -18.65 -2.26
N TYR A 233 8.06 -18.01 -2.97
CA TYR A 233 7.83 -17.34 -4.24
C TYR A 233 8.56 -18.00 -5.39
N VAL A 234 7.85 -18.22 -6.50
CA VAL A 234 8.44 -18.54 -7.80
C VAL A 234 8.53 -17.27 -8.62
N ILE A 235 9.72 -16.93 -9.04
CA ILE A 235 10.04 -15.66 -9.72
C ILE A 235 10.35 -15.90 -11.20
N ASP A 236 9.87 -14.99 -12.05
CA ASP A 236 10.26 -14.92 -13.46
C ASP A 236 11.61 -14.22 -13.60
N TYR A 237 12.67 -15.00 -13.84
CA TYR A 237 14.03 -14.50 -14.08
C TYR A 237 14.31 -14.17 -15.56
N THR A 238 13.36 -14.31 -16.46
CA THR A 238 13.55 -13.96 -17.87
C THR A 238 13.58 -12.45 -18.10
N ARG A 239 13.18 -11.67 -17.09
CA ARG A 239 13.16 -10.21 -17.11
C ARG A 239 14.32 -9.62 -16.32
N LEU A 240 14.73 -8.40 -16.70
CA LEU A 240 15.78 -7.67 -15.99
C LEU A 240 15.36 -7.38 -14.52
N ASN A 241 16.33 -7.26 -13.63
CA ASN A 241 16.19 -7.22 -12.18
C ASN A 241 15.10 -6.31 -11.61
N ILE A 242 14.77 -5.21 -12.28
CA ILE A 242 13.76 -4.24 -11.82
C ILE A 242 12.33 -4.70 -12.14
N ASP A 243 12.16 -5.59 -13.12
CA ASP A 243 10.85 -6.00 -13.63
C ASP A 243 10.57 -7.50 -13.36
N GLN A 244 11.29 -8.08 -12.40
CA GLN A 244 11.05 -9.47 -12.00
C GLN A 244 9.65 -9.60 -11.40
N ARG A 245 8.93 -10.62 -11.87
CA ARG A 245 7.54 -10.87 -11.49
C ARG A 245 7.42 -12.13 -10.68
N VAL A 246 6.58 -12.09 -9.65
CA VAL A 246 6.17 -13.30 -8.93
C VAL A 246 5.18 -14.06 -9.81
N LEU A 247 5.52 -15.27 -10.22
CA LEU A 247 4.63 -16.14 -11.00
C LEU A 247 3.71 -16.96 -10.09
N MET A 248 4.19 -17.29 -8.91
CA MET A 248 3.46 -18.11 -7.94
C MET A 248 3.90 -17.74 -6.52
N LYS A 249 2.95 -17.73 -5.59
CA LYS A 249 3.18 -17.79 -4.15
C LYS A 249 2.60 -19.09 -3.64
N SER A 250 3.33 -19.80 -2.79
CA SER A 250 2.86 -21.03 -2.13
C SER A 250 2.91 -20.81 -0.63
N GLU A 251 1.76 -20.87 0.03
CA GLU A 251 1.65 -20.78 1.48
C GLU A 251 1.71 -22.16 2.12
N GLN A 252 2.38 -22.25 3.27
CA GLN A 252 2.57 -23.48 3.99
C GLN A 252 1.25 -24.13 4.45
N ASP A 253 0.19 -23.34 4.58
CA ASP A 253 -1.15 -23.78 4.96
C ASP A 253 -1.97 -24.41 3.81
N GLY A 254 -1.36 -24.57 2.63
CA GLY A 254 -1.92 -25.30 1.50
C GLY A 254 -2.56 -24.47 0.41
N TYR A 255 -2.42 -23.14 0.45
CA TYR A 255 -2.87 -22.27 -0.64
C TYR A 255 -1.72 -21.93 -1.58
N ASP A 256 -1.99 -22.05 -2.89
CA ASP A 256 -1.10 -21.65 -3.97
C ASP A 256 -1.77 -20.54 -4.79
N PHE A 257 -1.06 -19.44 -5.00
CA PHE A 257 -1.53 -18.29 -5.79
C PHE A 257 -0.73 -18.23 -7.09
N PHE A 258 -1.42 -18.24 -8.23
CA PHE A 258 -0.81 -18.14 -9.55
C PHE A 258 -1.16 -16.80 -10.18
N TYR A 259 -0.17 -16.12 -10.73
CA TYR A 259 -0.30 -14.80 -11.30
C TYR A 259 -0.14 -14.81 -12.80
N THR A 260 -1.05 -14.14 -13.49
CA THR A 260 -0.96 -13.89 -14.93
C THR A 260 -0.70 -12.40 -15.16
N TYR A 261 0.23 -12.08 -16.05
CA TYR A 261 0.64 -10.72 -16.37
C TYR A 261 0.41 -10.39 -17.84
N GLY A 262 0.01 -9.13 -18.09
CA GLY A 262 0.16 -8.41 -19.34
C GLY A 262 1.26 -7.36 -19.19
N LEU A 263 0.92 -6.08 -19.36
CA LEU A 263 1.77 -4.98 -18.90
C LEU A 263 1.88 -4.99 -17.38
N ASP A 264 0.75 -5.14 -16.69
CA ASP A 264 0.62 -5.27 -15.24
C ASP A 264 0.04 -6.64 -14.86
N LYS A 265 -0.17 -6.88 -13.55
CA LYS A 265 -0.87 -8.07 -13.04
C LYS A 265 -2.31 -8.05 -13.54
N LEU A 266 -2.72 -9.10 -14.25
CA LEU A 266 -4.07 -9.21 -14.83
C LEU A 266 -4.98 -10.10 -14.00
N GLN A 267 -4.44 -11.15 -13.39
CA GLN A 267 -5.24 -12.19 -12.78
C GLN A 267 -4.48 -12.89 -11.67
N VAL A 268 -5.22 -13.28 -10.65
CA VAL A 268 -4.78 -14.17 -9.57
C VAL A 268 -5.71 -15.37 -9.54
N MET A 269 -5.14 -16.56 -9.62
CA MET A 269 -5.85 -17.81 -9.44
C MET A 269 -5.38 -18.46 -8.14
N THR A 270 -6.29 -18.72 -7.22
CA THR A 270 -6.01 -19.39 -5.95
C THR A 270 -6.39 -20.86 -6.04
N ILE A 271 -5.44 -21.72 -5.71
CA ILE A 271 -5.64 -23.17 -5.57
C ILE A 271 -5.50 -23.51 -4.11
N GLY A 272 -6.47 -24.22 -3.57
CA GLY A 272 -6.48 -24.66 -2.18
C GLY A 272 -6.93 -26.11 -2.04
N GLU A 273 -6.86 -26.63 -0.82
CA GLU A 273 -7.41 -27.94 -0.50
C GLU A 273 -8.95 -27.90 -0.51
N GLY A 274 -9.54 -28.95 -0.99
CA GLY A 274 -10.97 -29.18 -0.98
C GLY A 274 -11.27 -30.65 -1.00
N SER A 275 -12.52 -31.05 -0.82
CA SER A 275 -12.93 -32.45 -0.97
C SER A 275 -13.64 -32.66 -2.30
N ASN A 276 -13.40 -33.84 -2.91
CA ASN A 276 -14.20 -34.32 -4.02
C ASN A 276 -15.53 -34.89 -3.48
N TRP A 277 -16.39 -35.35 -4.40
CA TRP A 277 -17.70 -35.92 -4.07
C TRP A 277 -17.63 -37.15 -3.10
N TRP A 278 -16.48 -37.80 -3.04
CA TRP A 278 -16.24 -38.99 -2.16
C TRP A 278 -15.49 -38.61 -0.86
N GLY A 279 -15.34 -37.32 -0.56
CA GLY A 279 -14.68 -36.86 0.66
C GLY A 279 -13.15 -36.94 0.65
N GLN A 280 -12.52 -37.25 -0.50
CA GLN A 280 -11.07 -37.29 -0.61
C GLN A 280 -10.55 -35.86 -0.77
N SER A 281 -9.44 -35.53 -0.07
CA SER A 281 -8.74 -34.24 -0.23
C SER A 281 -8.19 -34.13 -1.65
N ILE A 282 -8.50 -33.02 -2.31
CA ILE A 282 -8.00 -32.67 -3.63
C ILE A 282 -7.62 -31.20 -3.68
N LYS A 283 -6.55 -30.84 -4.40
CA LYS A 283 -6.27 -29.45 -4.74
C LYS A 283 -7.21 -29.01 -5.86
N LYS A 284 -7.88 -27.88 -5.69
CA LYS A 284 -8.80 -27.30 -6.68
C LYS A 284 -8.69 -25.80 -6.74
N CYS A 285 -9.05 -25.19 -7.86
CA CYS A 285 -9.23 -23.75 -7.96
C CYS A 285 -10.39 -23.34 -7.03
N VAL A 286 -10.09 -22.56 -6.01
CA VAL A 286 -11.07 -22.06 -5.03
C VAL A 286 -11.48 -20.63 -5.35
N ASN A 287 -10.63 -19.86 -6.06
CA ASN A 287 -10.93 -18.52 -6.48
C ASN A 287 -10.17 -18.13 -7.76
N MET A 288 -10.75 -17.20 -8.50
CA MET A 288 -10.12 -16.52 -9.63
C MET A 288 -10.52 -15.05 -9.58
N ALA A 289 -9.54 -14.19 -9.43
CA ALA A 289 -9.75 -12.75 -9.38
C ALA A 289 -9.04 -12.07 -10.57
N TYR A 290 -9.74 -11.14 -11.21
CA TYR A 290 -9.19 -10.25 -12.23
C TYR A 290 -8.83 -8.94 -11.58
N VAL A 291 -7.65 -8.43 -11.90
CA VAL A 291 -7.06 -7.25 -11.28
C VAL A 291 -7.29 -6.04 -12.16
N HIS A 292 -7.83 -4.97 -11.58
CA HIS A 292 -8.06 -3.69 -12.24
C HIS A 292 -7.19 -2.63 -11.56
N THR A 293 -6.37 -1.93 -12.35
CA THR A 293 -5.39 -0.98 -11.84
C THR A 293 -5.66 0.45 -12.31
N ASP A 294 -5.15 1.41 -11.54
CA ASP A 294 -5.00 2.80 -11.97
C ASP A 294 -3.80 2.98 -12.92
N ARG A 295 -3.48 4.23 -13.28
CA ARG A 295 -2.34 4.55 -14.16
C ARG A 295 -0.97 4.21 -13.57
N LEU A 296 -0.85 4.09 -12.27
CA LEU A 296 0.38 3.73 -11.56
C LEU A 296 0.56 2.22 -11.42
N GLY A 297 -0.46 1.43 -11.78
CA GLY A 297 -0.50 0.00 -11.52
C GLY A 297 -0.96 -0.35 -10.10
N SER A 298 -1.55 0.61 -9.37
CA SER A 298 -2.17 0.34 -8.08
C SER A 298 -3.48 -0.42 -8.26
N VAL A 299 -3.70 -1.48 -7.51
CA VAL A 299 -4.94 -2.27 -7.58
C VAL A 299 -6.09 -1.47 -6.99
N VAL A 300 -7.08 -1.14 -7.80
CA VAL A 300 -8.27 -0.38 -7.38
C VAL A 300 -9.51 -1.23 -7.24
N ASN A 301 -9.62 -2.31 -8.01
CA ASN A 301 -10.69 -3.29 -7.91
C ASN A 301 -10.16 -4.70 -8.17
N LEU A 302 -10.83 -5.69 -7.57
CA LEU A 302 -10.77 -7.08 -7.97
C LEU A 302 -12.17 -7.51 -8.43
N SER A 303 -12.25 -8.35 -9.46
CA SER A 303 -13.50 -8.93 -9.92
C SER A 303 -13.41 -10.44 -10.09
N ASP A 304 -14.54 -11.14 -9.92
CA ASP A 304 -14.63 -12.57 -10.15
C ASP A 304 -14.73 -12.91 -11.66
N GLN A 305 -14.80 -14.21 -11.96
CA GLN A 305 -14.94 -14.72 -13.32
C GLN A 305 -16.24 -14.30 -14.03
N TYR A 306 -17.21 -13.76 -13.29
CA TYR A 306 -18.48 -13.24 -13.83
C TYR A 306 -18.44 -11.71 -13.96
N GLY A 307 -17.29 -11.08 -13.70
CA GLY A 307 -17.10 -9.63 -13.73
C GLY A 307 -17.71 -8.88 -12.55
N ARG A 308 -18.14 -9.56 -11.48
CA ARG A 308 -18.64 -8.89 -10.28
C ARG A 308 -17.45 -8.41 -9.45
N VAL A 309 -17.49 -7.15 -9.01
CA VAL A 309 -16.44 -6.61 -8.11
C VAL A 309 -16.52 -7.33 -6.77
N THR A 310 -15.40 -7.93 -6.37
CA THR A 310 -15.25 -8.69 -5.13
C THR A 310 -14.47 -7.91 -4.07
N ALA A 311 -13.60 -6.99 -4.49
CA ALA A 311 -12.88 -6.10 -3.57
C ALA A 311 -12.61 -4.75 -4.22
N ARG A 312 -12.42 -3.73 -3.39
CA ARG A 312 -12.04 -2.37 -3.80
C ARG A 312 -10.97 -1.82 -2.87
N ALA A 313 -10.00 -1.12 -3.44
CA ALA A 313 -9.02 -0.36 -2.69
C ALA A 313 -9.06 1.12 -3.12
N ASP A 314 -8.81 2.01 -2.18
CA ASP A 314 -8.70 3.45 -2.40
C ASP A 314 -7.48 3.98 -1.64
N TYR A 315 -6.71 4.86 -2.26
CA TYR A 315 -5.42 5.32 -1.75
C TYR A 315 -5.41 6.83 -1.56
N THR A 316 -4.54 7.30 -0.67
CA THR A 316 -4.13 8.70 -0.63
C THR A 316 -3.21 9.01 -1.81
N ASP A 317 -2.85 10.28 -1.99
CA ASP A 317 -1.89 10.69 -3.03
C ASP A 317 -0.52 10.02 -2.89
N TRP A 318 -0.18 9.55 -1.71
CA TRP A 318 1.08 8.88 -1.37
C TRP A 318 0.97 7.37 -1.18
N GLY A 319 -0.21 6.80 -1.46
CA GLY A 319 -0.40 5.35 -1.45
C GLY A 319 -0.91 4.75 -0.14
N GLU A 320 -1.12 5.55 0.90
CA GLU A 320 -1.74 5.05 2.11
C GLU A 320 -3.14 4.50 1.80
N VAL A 321 -3.44 3.29 2.26
CA VAL A 321 -4.71 2.61 2.00
C VAL A 321 -5.82 3.24 2.84
N ARG A 322 -6.67 4.08 2.22
CA ARG A 322 -7.79 4.75 2.91
C ARG A 322 -8.95 3.84 3.17
N ARG A 323 -9.24 3.00 2.22
CA ARG A 323 -10.39 2.09 2.28
C ARG A 323 -10.06 0.83 1.50
N TYR A 324 -10.26 -0.27 2.17
CA TYR A 324 -10.36 -1.58 1.55
C TYR A 324 -11.74 -2.13 1.86
N THR A 325 -12.45 -2.61 0.85
CA THR A 325 -13.76 -3.24 1.02
C THR A 325 -13.73 -4.57 0.30
N ASP A 326 -13.81 -5.64 1.05
CA ASP A 326 -14.12 -6.97 0.53
C ASP A 326 -15.64 -7.07 0.42
N ILE A 327 -16.11 -7.33 -0.82
CA ILE A 327 -17.54 -7.42 -1.14
C ILE A 327 -17.97 -8.88 -1.22
N THR A 328 -17.04 -9.83 -1.13
CA THR A 328 -17.36 -11.26 -1.13
C THR A 328 -18.12 -11.64 0.14
N VAL A 329 -19.41 -11.82 0.00
CA VAL A 329 -20.32 -12.38 0.98
C VAL A 329 -20.16 -13.88 0.91
N ASP A 330 -19.42 -14.43 1.81
CA ASP A 330 -19.49 -15.76 2.42
C ASP A 330 -18.11 -16.25 2.86
N GLY A 331 -17.84 -16.03 4.11
CA GLY A 331 -17.12 -16.94 5.00
C GLY A 331 -15.75 -17.49 4.57
N GLY A 332 -14.86 -16.75 3.86
CA GLY A 332 -13.63 -17.40 3.55
C GLY A 332 -12.45 -16.63 2.96
N PHE A 333 -12.56 -15.37 2.60
CA PHE A 333 -11.47 -14.71 1.90
C PHE A 333 -10.88 -13.50 2.66
N ARG A 334 -10.35 -13.72 3.87
CA ARG A 334 -9.45 -12.76 4.52
C ARG A 334 -8.10 -12.57 3.80
N ARG A 335 -7.83 -13.32 2.73
CA ARG A 335 -6.51 -13.43 2.12
C ARG A 335 -6.33 -12.77 0.76
N LEU A 336 -7.21 -11.84 0.35
CA LEU A 336 -6.96 -10.99 -0.81
C LEU A 336 -6.18 -9.71 -0.46
N LEU A 337 -5.91 -9.45 0.83
CA LEU A 337 -5.05 -8.34 1.28
C LEU A 337 -3.66 -8.35 0.63
N PRO A 338 -2.98 -9.53 0.43
CA PRO A 338 -1.71 -9.58 -0.27
C PRO A 338 -1.76 -9.13 -1.74
N GLU A 339 -2.95 -8.95 -2.28
CA GLU A 339 -3.15 -8.49 -3.66
C GLU A 339 -3.32 -6.97 -3.76
N ILE A 340 -3.38 -6.25 -2.64
CA ILE A 340 -3.28 -4.79 -2.63
C ILE A 340 -1.88 -4.42 -3.11
N THR A 341 -1.82 -3.59 -4.14
CA THR A 341 -0.58 -3.00 -4.61
C THR A 341 -0.76 -1.52 -4.83
N TYR A 342 0.26 -0.73 -4.51
CA TYR A 342 0.35 0.67 -4.89
C TYR A 342 1.55 0.85 -5.80
N ALA A 343 1.35 1.47 -6.95
CA ALA A 343 2.38 1.63 -7.98
C ALA A 343 3.12 0.30 -8.30
N THR A 344 2.37 -0.81 -8.41
CA THR A 344 2.85 -2.18 -8.60
C THR A 344 3.60 -2.81 -7.41
N HIS A 345 3.78 -2.10 -6.31
CA HIS A 345 4.48 -2.59 -5.11
C HIS A 345 3.53 -3.38 -4.21
N GLU A 346 4.01 -4.51 -3.71
CA GLU A 346 3.22 -5.40 -2.86
C GLU A 346 3.08 -4.83 -1.44
N TYR A 347 1.87 -4.90 -0.90
CA TYR A 347 1.56 -4.46 0.46
C TYR A 347 1.96 -5.50 1.50
N ASP A 348 2.54 -5.05 2.59
CA ASP A 348 2.79 -5.81 3.80
C ASP A 348 1.83 -5.30 4.88
N ASP A 349 0.90 -6.13 5.30
CA ASP A 349 -0.19 -5.79 6.22
C ASP A 349 0.25 -5.74 7.70
N VAL A 350 1.36 -6.39 8.05
CA VAL A 350 1.95 -6.31 9.39
C VAL A 350 2.62 -4.94 9.60
N LEU A 351 3.34 -4.46 8.58
CA LEU A 351 4.08 -3.20 8.67
C LEU A 351 3.32 -2.01 8.10
N ASN A 352 2.20 -2.22 7.40
CA ASN A 352 1.47 -1.20 6.63
C ASN A 352 2.34 -0.48 5.58
N GLN A 353 3.25 -1.20 4.96
CA GLN A 353 4.24 -0.69 4.02
C GLN A 353 4.17 -1.42 2.68
N PHE A 354 4.81 -0.87 1.66
CA PHE A 354 4.89 -1.49 0.33
C PHE A 354 6.31 -1.95 0.01
N TYR A 355 6.45 -3.19 -0.41
CA TYR A 355 7.72 -3.71 -0.90
C TYR A 355 8.01 -3.23 -2.34
N ALA A 356 8.88 -2.26 -2.48
CA ALA A 356 9.31 -1.69 -3.76
C ALA A 356 10.55 -2.39 -4.34
N LYS A 357 10.59 -3.72 -4.26
CA LYS A 357 11.61 -4.65 -4.79
C LYS A 357 13.02 -4.52 -4.20
N ALA A 358 13.46 -3.33 -3.84
CA ALA A 358 14.77 -3.10 -3.22
C ALA A 358 14.64 -2.55 -1.80
N ARG A 359 13.57 -1.84 -1.52
CA ARG A 359 13.33 -1.14 -0.25
C ARG A 359 11.86 -1.27 0.14
N MET A 360 11.57 -1.05 1.41
CA MET A 360 10.21 -0.81 1.87
C MET A 360 9.87 0.68 1.70
N TYR A 361 8.66 0.95 1.25
CA TYR A 361 8.07 2.27 1.11
C TYR A 361 6.96 2.43 2.14
N ASP A 362 7.15 3.38 3.03
CA ASP A 362 6.17 3.78 4.02
C ASP A 362 5.28 4.89 3.45
N ALA A 363 4.05 4.54 3.12
CA ALA A 363 3.08 5.47 2.55
C ALA A 363 2.58 6.49 3.58
N GLU A 364 2.51 6.15 4.87
CA GLU A 364 2.14 7.05 5.94
C GLU A 364 3.20 8.14 6.14
N ASN A 365 4.47 7.74 6.14
CA ASN A 365 5.60 8.65 6.25
C ASN A 365 6.08 9.21 4.89
N LYS A 366 5.50 8.74 3.77
CA LYS A 366 5.70 9.22 2.39
C LYS A 366 7.16 9.09 1.92
N ARG A 367 7.84 8.03 2.37
CA ARG A 367 9.25 7.81 2.09
C ARG A 367 9.66 6.34 2.14
N PHE A 368 10.86 6.09 1.65
CA PHE A 368 11.53 4.81 1.82
C PHE A 368 12.25 4.72 3.17
N ASP A 369 12.27 3.54 3.76
CA ASP A 369 12.89 3.28 5.08
C ASP A 369 14.41 3.14 5.01
N ALA A 370 14.95 2.88 3.83
CA ALA A 370 16.37 2.71 3.60
C ALA A 370 16.91 3.67 2.54
N VAL A 371 18.20 3.95 2.61
CA VAL A 371 18.93 4.73 1.61
C VAL A 371 18.92 3.98 0.27
N ASP A 372 18.85 4.72 -0.84
CA ASP A 372 18.95 4.14 -2.17
C ASP A 372 20.35 3.55 -2.39
N LEU A 373 20.40 2.28 -2.81
CA LEU A 373 21.64 1.61 -3.14
C LEU A 373 22.27 2.15 -4.44
N ILE A 374 21.44 2.73 -5.31
CA ILE A 374 21.89 3.37 -6.54
C ILE A 374 22.12 4.84 -6.22
N ALA A 375 23.37 5.22 -6.01
CA ALA A 375 23.73 6.62 -5.85
C ALA A 375 23.32 7.38 -7.13
N GLY A 376 22.33 8.27 -7.01
CA GLY A 376 21.98 9.19 -8.09
C GLY A 376 23.20 10.04 -8.45
N THR A 377 23.49 10.19 -9.73
CA THR A 377 24.49 11.15 -10.14
C THR A 377 23.84 12.53 -10.16
N VAL A 378 24.50 13.51 -9.54
CA VAL A 378 24.06 14.93 -9.50
C VAL A 378 23.79 15.50 -10.91
N ALA A 379 24.31 14.84 -11.96
CA ALA A 379 24.15 15.24 -13.36
C ALA A 379 22.74 14.98 -13.92
N ASP A 380 21.97 14.05 -13.37
CA ASP A 380 20.70 13.62 -13.96
C ASP A 380 19.46 14.26 -13.32
N GLY A 381 19.61 15.02 -12.21
CA GLY A 381 18.50 15.68 -11.52
C GLY A 381 17.38 14.74 -11.05
N LYS A 382 17.62 13.43 -11.09
CA LYS A 382 16.70 12.39 -10.66
C LYS A 382 17.17 11.80 -9.33
N TRP A 383 16.46 12.10 -8.29
CA TRP A 383 16.62 11.55 -6.94
C TRP A 383 15.58 10.46 -6.71
#